data_add4278fe495be6d2ecf6d532bda6d3c
#
_entry.id   add4278fe495be6d2ecf6d532bda6d3c
#
_cell.length_a   1.000
_cell.length_b   1.000
_cell.length_c   1.000
_cell.angle_alpha   90.00
_cell.angle_beta   90.00
_cell.angle_gamma   90.00
#
_symmetry.space_group_name_H-M   'P 1'
#
loop_
_entity.id
_entity.type
_entity.pdbx_description
1 polymer ?
#
loop_
_entity_poly.entity_id
_entity_poly.type
_entity_poly.pdbx_seq_one_letter_code
_entity_poly.pdbx_strand_id
1 'polypeptide(L)'
;MNYSNKKIALISGSTSGLGKELSIHLSKNGYHVLIHGRNENKLNYLYDKIKEINGSSTIINLDLNDYNGIDKLGHEVFKNYKKLDLLVMNAAILGTLSPLCHQEPKEFEAVLNTNLIANFRLLRSLELSLKESKNGKLCVISSELIKHPKPFWGAYSVSKAALEQMIFSWHLENKKTNVKVYIFRPKPINTKLRKAAMPGENEKKNQTPTDAAVKLFSILNKTMPNNIFTSDL
;
A
#
# COMPACT_ATOMS: atom_id res chain seq x y z
N MET A 1 -14.41 19.05 -10.61
CA MET A 1 -13.13 19.64 -10.12
C MET A 1 -12.05 19.34 -11.13
N ASN A 2 -11.21 20.30 -11.48
CA ASN A 2 -10.11 20.07 -12.41
C ASN A 2 -8.86 19.62 -11.62
N TYR A 3 -8.42 18.37 -11.84
CA TYR A 3 -7.25 17.78 -11.18
C TYR A 3 -5.97 17.82 -12.04
N SER A 4 -5.99 18.50 -13.19
CA SER A 4 -4.89 18.50 -14.18
C SER A 4 -3.53 18.91 -13.59
N ASN A 5 -3.52 19.79 -12.59
CA ASN A 5 -2.30 20.29 -11.96
C ASN A 5 -1.95 19.60 -10.62
N LYS A 6 -2.76 18.62 -10.16
CA LYS A 6 -2.48 17.91 -8.91
C LYS A 6 -1.75 16.58 -9.18
N LYS A 7 -0.89 16.20 -8.26
CA LYS A 7 -0.38 14.83 -8.19
C LYS A 7 -1.45 13.94 -7.58
N ILE A 8 -1.74 12.82 -8.20
CA ILE A 8 -2.76 11.87 -7.76
C ILE A 8 -2.09 10.67 -7.11
N ALA A 9 -2.51 10.33 -5.88
CA ALA A 9 -2.03 9.16 -5.16
C ALA A 9 -3.19 8.25 -4.75
N LEU A 10 -3.05 6.94 -4.93
CA LEU A 10 -3.96 5.93 -4.39
C LEU A 10 -3.23 5.12 -3.32
N ILE A 11 -3.84 4.99 -2.13
CA ILE A 11 -3.28 4.20 -1.03
C ILE A 11 -4.29 3.13 -0.63
N SER A 12 -3.98 1.85 -0.85
CA SER A 12 -4.82 0.78 -0.35
C SER A 12 -4.69 0.65 1.18
N GLY A 13 -5.81 0.46 1.90
CA GLY A 13 -5.80 0.36 3.37
C GLY A 13 -5.45 1.67 4.08
N SER A 14 -6.01 2.78 3.63
CA SER A 14 -5.76 4.13 4.18
C SER A 14 -6.36 4.38 5.56
N THR A 15 -7.22 3.50 6.09
CA THR A 15 -8.04 3.83 7.27
C THR A 15 -7.34 3.62 8.62
N SER A 16 -6.09 3.13 8.63
CA SER A 16 -5.33 2.89 9.86
C SER A 16 -3.82 2.82 9.63
N GLY A 17 -3.06 2.90 10.71
CA GLY A 17 -1.61 2.67 10.71
C GLY A 17 -0.86 3.53 9.69
N LEU A 18 0.10 2.92 9.01
CA LEU A 18 0.94 3.59 8.01
C LEU A 18 0.11 4.22 6.89
N GLY A 19 -0.88 3.51 6.36
CA GLY A 19 -1.71 4.02 5.26
C GLY A 19 -2.45 5.31 5.61
N LYS A 20 -2.98 5.42 6.84
CA LYS A 20 -3.64 6.62 7.34
C LYS A 20 -2.68 7.81 7.42
N GLU A 21 -1.56 7.63 8.10
CA GLU A 21 -0.59 8.71 8.29
C GLU A 21 0.07 9.15 6.98
N LEU A 22 0.33 8.20 6.08
CA LEU A 22 0.84 8.51 4.74
C LEU A 22 -0.18 9.30 3.92
N SER A 23 -1.49 8.98 4.01
CA SER A 23 -2.55 9.74 3.32
C SER A 23 -2.58 11.18 3.78
N ILE A 24 -2.51 11.42 5.08
CA ILE A 24 -2.45 12.76 5.66
C ILE A 24 -1.17 13.49 5.21
N HIS A 25 -0.04 12.80 5.26
CA HIS A 25 1.25 13.40 4.89
C HIS A 25 1.32 13.77 3.40
N LEU A 26 0.85 12.90 2.51
CA LEU A 26 0.79 13.19 1.07
C LEU A 26 -0.14 14.36 0.76
N SER A 27 -1.31 14.43 1.41
CA SER A 27 -2.24 15.55 1.19
C SER A 27 -1.66 16.88 1.62
N LYS A 28 -0.90 16.95 2.73
CA LYS A 28 -0.12 18.13 3.16
C LYS A 28 0.92 18.55 2.13
N ASN A 29 1.42 17.60 1.34
CA ASN A 29 2.44 17.83 0.31
C ASN A 29 1.85 17.96 -1.11
N GLY A 30 0.60 18.38 -1.22
CA GLY A 30 -0.04 18.78 -2.48
C GLY A 30 -0.59 17.63 -3.33
N TYR A 31 -0.64 16.40 -2.81
CA TYR A 31 -1.31 15.31 -3.51
C TYR A 31 -2.83 15.38 -3.30
N HIS A 32 -3.58 15.04 -4.34
CA HIS A 32 -4.95 14.58 -4.19
C HIS A 32 -4.92 13.07 -3.89
N VAL A 33 -5.42 12.67 -2.73
CA VAL A 33 -5.27 11.29 -2.24
C VAL A 33 -6.58 10.52 -2.38
N LEU A 34 -6.55 9.44 -3.16
CA LEU A 34 -7.62 8.46 -3.25
C LEU A 34 -7.47 7.52 -2.04
N ILE A 35 -8.26 7.79 -0.98
CA ILE A 35 -8.21 7.05 0.28
C ILE A 35 -9.12 5.82 0.21
N HIS A 36 -8.51 4.64 0.28
CA HIS A 36 -9.21 3.37 0.09
C HIS A 36 -9.35 2.58 1.41
N GLY A 37 -10.51 1.96 1.60
CA GLY A 37 -10.81 1.06 2.71
C GLY A 37 -12.20 0.46 2.61
N ARG A 38 -12.56 -0.43 3.56
CA ARG A 38 -13.87 -1.10 3.62
C ARG A 38 -14.84 -0.47 4.63
N ASN A 39 -14.34 0.31 5.56
CA ASN A 39 -15.13 0.88 6.64
C ASN A 39 -15.42 2.35 6.35
N GLU A 40 -16.66 2.64 6.02
CA GLU A 40 -17.13 3.95 5.62
C GLU A 40 -16.91 5.01 6.73
N ASN A 41 -17.22 4.69 7.97
CA ASN A 41 -17.03 5.64 9.09
C ASN A 41 -15.56 6.05 9.25
N LYS A 42 -14.62 5.09 9.08
CA LYS A 42 -13.18 5.40 9.16
C LYS A 42 -12.70 6.18 7.94
N LEU A 43 -13.27 5.93 6.77
CA LEU A 43 -12.98 6.71 5.56
C LEU A 43 -13.47 8.14 5.69
N ASN A 44 -14.70 8.34 6.16
CA ASN A 44 -15.27 9.67 6.42
C ASN A 44 -14.43 10.43 7.46
N TYR A 45 -14.07 9.78 8.57
CA TYR A 45 -13.17 10.38 9.56
C TYR A 45 -11.84 10.82 8.95
N LEU A 46 -11.21 9.99 8.11
CA LEU A 46 -9.94 10.35 7.47
C LEU A 46 -10.13 11.47 6.44
N TYR A 47 -11.22 11.43 5.68
CA TYR A 47 -11.58 12.50 4.74
C TYR A 47 -11.70 13.85 5.45
N ASP A 48 -12.42 13.91 6.59
CA ASP A 48 -12.59 15.12 7.38
C ASP A 48 -11.25 15.61 7.94
N LYS A 49 -10.40 14.70 8.44
CA LYS A 49 -9.05 15.05 8.90
C LYS A 49 -8.16 15.63 7.79
N ILE A 50 -8.27 15.12 6.57
CA ILE A 50 -7.56 15.69 5.42
C ILE A 50 -8.13 17.06 5.05
N LYS A 51 -9.45 17.24 5.13
CA LYS A 51 -10.12 18.50 4.87
C LYS A 51 -9.75 19.59 5.90
N GLU A 52 -9.67 19.23 7.20
CA GLU A 52 -9.26 20.15 8.30
C GLU A 52 -7.88 20.78 8.05
N ILE A 53 -6.98 20.08 7.36
CA ILE A 53 -5.64 20.60 7.01
C ILE A 53 -5.58 21.21 5.62
N ASN A 54 -6.73 21.60 5.04
CA ASN A 54 -6.86 22.09 3.66
C ASN A 54 -6.28 21.13 2.60
N GLY A 55 -6.22 19.83 2.91
CA GLY A 55 -5.82 18.78 1.98
C GLY A 55 -6.93 18.42 1.00
N SER A 56 -6.64 17.49 0.11
CA SER A 56 -7.58 17.06 -0.94
C SER A 56 -7.63 15.54 -1.02
N SER A 57 -8.82 14.94 -0.94
CA SER A 57 -8.98 13.49 -1.06
C SER A 57 -10.31 13.10 -1.71
N THR A 58 -10.38 11.85 -2.18
CA THR A 58 -11.61 11.16 -2.62
C THR A 58 -11.69 9.82 -1.91
N ILE A 59 -12.86 9.47 -1.43
CA ILE A 59 -13.13 8.19 -0.76
C ILE A 59 -13.32 7.09 -1.81
N ILE A 60 -12.62 5.97 -1.63
CA ILE A 60 -12.80 4.72 -2.35
C ILE A 60 -13.24 3.66 -1.34
N ASN A 61 -14.55 3.47 -1.18
CA ASN A 61 -15.11 2.42 -0.33
C ASN A 61 -15.23 1.13 -1.14
N LEU A 62 -14.26 0.23 -0.98
CA LEU A 62 -14.16 -1.01 -1.74
C LEU A 62 -13.53 -2.12 -0.90
N ASP A 63 -14.08 -3.34 -0.98
CA ASP A 63 -13.40 -4.54 -0.48
C ASP A 63 -12.42 -5.04 -1.55
N LEU A 64 -11.19 -5.30 -1.16
CA LEU A 64 -10.17 -5.86 -2.07
C LEU A 64 -10.46 -7.31 -2.51
N ASN A 65 -11.45 -7.97 -1.91
CA ASN A 65 -11.98 -9.26 -2.40
C ASN A 65 -13.08 -9.09 -3.45
N ASP A 66 -13.59 -7.87 -3.64
CA ASP A 66 -14.47 -7.54 -4.78
C ASP A 66 -13.62 -7.26 -6.02
N TYR A 67 -13.31 -8.31 -6.75
CA TYR A 67 -12.46 -8.23 -7.93
C TYR A 67 -13.07 -7.41 -9.05
N ASN A 68 -14.39 -7.48 -9.22
CA ASN A 68 -15.09 -6.66 -10.22
C ASN A 68 -15.04 -5.18 -9.84
N GLY A 69 -15.16 -4.89 -8.55
CA GLY A 69 -14.99 -3.54 -8.02
C GLY A 69 -13.58 -2.97 -8.27
N ILE A 70 -12.54 -3.80 -8.16
CA ILE A 70 -11.16 -3.39 -8.48
C ILE A 70 -11.01 -3.07 -9.97
N ASP A 71 -11.58 -3.89 -10.86
CA ASP A 71 -11.49 -3.65 -12.30
C ASP A 71 -12.25 -2.35 -12.68
N LYS A 72 -13.42 -2.09 -12.08
CA LYS A 72 -14.16 -0.82 -12.23
C LYS A 72 -13.38 0.37 -11.69
N LEU A 73 -12.66 0.22 -10.56
CA LEU A 73 -11.84 1.27 -9.95
C LEU A 73 -10.79 1.80 -10.94
N GLY A 74 -10.10 0.92 -11.67
CA GLY A 74 -9.12 1.35 -12.67
C GLY A 74 -9.73 2.20 -13.78
N HIS A 75 -10.90 1.80 -14.29
CA HIS A 75 -11.65 2.59 -15.26
C HIS A 75 -12.01 3.99 -14.72
N GLU A 76 -12.57 4.05 -13.51
CA GLU A 76 -12.96 5.32 -12.89
C GLU A 76 -11.76 6.23 -12.59
N VAL A 77 -10.63 5.68 -12.15
CA VAL A 77 -9.40 6.44 -11.94
C VAL A 77 -8.90 7.03 -13.26
N PHE A 78 -8.86 6.23 -14.32
CA PHE A 78 -8.45 6.73 -15.62
C PHE A 78 -9.42 7.77 -16.20
N LYS A 79 -10.71 7.54 -16.09
CA LYS A 79 -11.76 8.45 -16.56
C LYS A 79 -11.67 9.82 -15.87
N ASN A 80 -11.52 9.85 -14.55
CA ASN A 80 -11.61 11.08 -13.75
C ASN A 80 -10.27 11.82 -13.62
N TYR A 81 -9.14 11.09 -13.61
CA TYR A 81 -7.82 11.68 -13.32
C TYR A 81 -6.82 11.54 -14.47
N LYS A 82 -7.06 10.64 -15.45
CA LYS A 82 -6.18 10.27 -16.59
C LYS A 82 -4.88 9.61 -16.18
N LYS A 83 -4.27 10.05 -15.10
CA LYS A 83 -2.98 9.57 -14.59
C LYS A 83 -3.06 9.21 -13.12
N LEU A 84 -2.10 8.40 -12.67
CA LEU A 84 -1.86 8.10 -11.26
C LEU A 84 -0.35 8.32 -10.98
N ASP A 85 -0.03 9.31 -10.16
CA ASP A 85 1.38 9.66 -9.89
C ASP A 85 1.99 8.75 -8.81
N LEU A 86 1.14 8.14 -7.94
CA LEU A 86 1.60 7.21 -6.91
C LEU A 86 0.52 6.17 -6.61
N LEU A 87 0.88 4.88 -6.74
CA LEU A 87 0.12 3.77 -6.19
C LEU A 87 0.88 3.20 -4.98
N VAL A 88 0.21 3.14 -3.82
CA VAL A 88 0.76 2.50 -2.61
C VAL A 88 -0.05 1.24 -2.27
N MET A 89 0.54 0.09 -2.47
CA MET A 89 0.01 -1.21 -2.07
C MET A 89 0.33 -1.46 -0.60
N ASN A 90 -0.53 -0.96 0.29
CA ASN A 90 -0.33 -0.99 1.73
C ASN A 90 -1.29 -1.94 2.46
N ALA A 91 -2.49 -2.15 1.93
CA ALA A 91 -3.48 -3.04 2.57
C ALA A 91 -2.91 -4.46 2.75
N ALA A 92 -3.06 -4.98 3.96
CA ALA A 92 -2.68 -6.36 4.29
C ALA A 92 -3.45 -6.85 5.53
N ILE A 93 -3.61 -8.15 5.62
CA ILE A 93 -4.06 -8.86 6.81
C ILE A 93 -2.96 -9.82 7.28
N LEU A 94 -2.93 -10.07 8.59
CA LEU A 94 -1.93 -10.95 9.21
C LEU A 94 -2.29 -12.44 9.06
N GLY A 95 -3.57 -12.75 9.20
CA GLY A 95 -4.03 -14.12 9.45
C GLY A 95 -3.69 -14.57 10.88
N THR A 96 -3.98 -15.83 11.18
CA THR A 96 -3.63 -16.45 12.47
C THR A 96 -2.16 -16.89 12.46
N LEU A 97 -1.43 -16.53 13.51
CA LEU A 97 -0.06 -17.01 13.71
C LEU A 97 -0.08 -18.41 14.32
N SER A 98 0.29 -19.42 13.55
CA SER A 98 0.30 -20.83 13.95
C SER A 98 1.41 -21.60 13.24
N PRO A 99 1.77 -22.81 13.71
CA PRO A 99 2.65 -23.69 12.93
C PRO A 99 2.07 -23.89 11.54
N LEU A 100 2.93 -23.85 10.51
CA LEU A 100 2.49 -23.82 9.10
C LEU A 100 1.55 -24.99 8.75
N CYS A 101 1.86 -26.19 9.21
CA CYS A 101 1.04 -27.38 8.95
C CYS A 101 -0.28 -27.44 9.73
N HIS A 102 -0.48 -26.53 10.70
CA HIS A 102 -1.72 -26.43 11.50
C HIS A 102 -2.54 -25.19 11.11
N GLN A 103 -2.13 -24.45 10.10
CA GLN A 103 -2.85 -23.27 9.63
C GLN A 103 -4.10 -23.72 8.85
N GLU A 104 -5.24 -23.14 9.18
CA GLU A 104 -6.48 -23.39 8.46
C GLU A 104 -6.37 -22.95 6.99
N PRO A 105 -6.64 -23.86 6.00
CA PRO A 105 -6.49 -23.54 4.57
C PRO A 105 -7.24 -22.28 4.16
N LYS A 106 -8.47 -22.08 4.63
CA LYS A 106 -9.28 -20.90 4.32
C LYS A 106 -8.65 -19.59 4.81
N GLU A 107 -8.00 -19.61 5.97
CA GLU A 107 -7.28 -18.44 6.48
C GLU A 107 -6.01 -18.17 5.67
N PHE A 108 -5.27 -19.20 5.31
CA PHE A 108 -4.09 -19.09 4.44
C PHE A 108 -4.50 -18.45 3.10
N GLU A 109 -5.54 -18.97 2.46
CA GLU A 109 -6.10 -18.43 1.21
C GLU A 109 -6.57 -16.97 1.38
N ALA A 110 -7.25 -16.62 2.47
CA ALA A 110 -7.71 -15.25 2.73
C ALA A 110 -6.53 -14.27 2.82
N VAL A 111 -5.40 -14.68 3.43
CA VAL A 111 -4.19 -13.88 3.48
C VAL A 111 -3.61 -13.69 2.08
N LEU A 112 -3.50 -14.75 1.28
CA LEU A 112 -3.01 -14.65 -0.10
C LEU A 112 -3.95 -13.81 -0.96
N ASN A 113 -5.26 -13.98 -0.85
CA ASN A 113 -6.24 -13.21 -1.61
C ASN A 113 -6.11 -11.71 -1.34
N THR A 114 -6.01 -11.31 -0.07
CA THR A 114 -5.90 -9.88 0.29
C THR A 114 -4.51 -9.32 -0.01
N ASN A 115 -3.43 -10.03 0.38
CA ASN A 115 -2.08 -9.49 0.35
C ASN A 115 -1.40 -9.61 -1.02
N LEU A 116 -1.81 -10.57 -1.84
CA LEU A 116 -1.20 -10.86 -3.14
C LEU A 116 -2.17 -10.68 -4.30
N ILE A 117 -3.26 -11.46 -4.36
CA ILE A 117 -4.15 -11.48 -5.53
C ILE A 117 -4.84 -10.13 -5.74
N ALA A 118 -5.31 -9.51 -4.67
CA ALA A 118 -5.90 -8.17 -4.76
C ALA A 118 -4.89 -7.12 -5.25
N ASN A 119 -3.62 -7.21 -4.81
CA ASN A 119 -2.57 -6.31 -5.29
C ASN A 119 -2.21 -6.55 -6.76
N PHE A 120 -2.22 -7.82 -7.22
CA PHE A 120 -2.10 -8.14 -8.64
C PHE A 120 -3.21 -7.46 -9.45
N ARG A 121 -4.47 -7.56 -9.00
CA ARG A 121 -5.61 -6.94 -9.68
C ARG A 121 -5.55 -5.42 -9.65
N LEU A 122 -5.15 -4.82 -8.52
CA LEU A 122 -4.93 -3.37 -8.44
C LEU A 122 -3.87 -2.90 -9.44
N LEU A 123 -2.75 -3.63 -9.54
CA LEU A 123 -1.69 -3.31 -10.50
C LEU A 123 -2.20 -3.37 -11.92
N ARG A 124 -2.83 -4.49 -12.29
CA ARG A 124 -3.42 -4.70 -13.62
C ARG A 124 -4.42 -3.61 -13.99
N SER A 125 -5.28 -3.25 -13.04
CA SER A 125 -6.36 -2.27 -13.26
C SER A 125 -5.85 -0.83 -13.38
N LEU A 126 -4.77 -0.49 -12.65
CA LEU A 126 -4.24 0.88 -12.54
C LEU A 126 -2.98 1.12 -13.38
N GLU A 127 -2.45 0.10 -14.04
CA GLU A 127 -1.19 0.16 -14.80
C GLU A 127 -1.20 1.27 -15.85
N LEU A 128 -2.29 1.39 -16.63
CA LEU A 128 -2.41 2.42 -17.65
C LEU A 128 -2.30 3.82 -17.02
N SER A 129 -3.02 4.07 -15.93
CA SER A 129 -2.96 5.37 -15.24
C SER A 129 -1.57 5.68 -14.68
N LEU A 130 -0.84 4.65 -14.18
CA LEU A 130 0.54 4.80 -13.72
C LEU A 130 1.49 5.17 -14.87
N LYS A 131 1.35 4.52 -16.02
CA LYS A 131 2.18 4.77 -17.21
C LYS A 131 1.92 6.14 -17.84
N GLU A 132 0.70 6.66 -17.75
CA GLU A 132 0.33 8.00 -18.22
C GLU A 132 0.92 9.12 -17.36
N SER A 133 1.38 8.83 -16.16
CA SER A 133 2.09 9.81 -15.35
C SER A 133 3.52 10.01 -15.86
N LYS A 134 3.94 11.26 -16.02
CA LYS A 134 5.33 11.61 -16.37
C LYS A 134 6.35 11.12 -15.32
N ASN A 135 5.89 10.83 -14.09
CA ASN A 135 6.73 10.41 -12.99
C ASN A 135 5.97 9.43 -12.07
N GLY A 136 5.37 8.41 -12.68
CA GLY A 136 4.60 7.37 -11.99
C GLY A 136 5.46 6.62 -10.98
N LYS A 137 4.86 6.32 -9.81
CA LYS A 137 5.52 5.59 -8.72
C LYS A 137 4.63 4.46 -8.24
N LEU A 138 5.18 3.25 -8.21
CA LEU A 138 4.58 2.09 -7.57
C LEU A 138 5.32 1.81 -6.26
N CYS A 139 4.62 1.89 -5.13
CA CYS A 139 5.18 1.59 -3.82
C CYS A 139 4.48 0.38 -3.19
N VAL A 140 5.25 -0.59 -2.76
CA VAL A 140 4.76 -1.80 -2.10
C VAL A 140 5.24 -1.83 -0.66
N ILE A 141 4.31 -1.98 0.29
CA ILE A 141 4.66 -2.18 1.69
C ILE A 141 4.86 -3.68 1.92
N SER A 142 6.11 -4.04 2.06
CA SER A 142 6.58 -5.39 2.28
C SER A 142 6.93 -5.66 3.76
N SER A 143 7.84 -6.58 4.04
CA SER A 143 8.22 -6.97 5.40
C SER A 143 9.66 -7.47 5.45
N GLU A 144 10.36 -7.21 6.56
CA GLU A 144 11.67 -7.81 6.86
C GLU A 144 11.63 -9.35 6.99
N LEU A 145 10.44 -9.93 7.20
CA LEU A 145 10.25 -11.38 7.30
C LEU A 145 10.65 -12.15 6.04
N ILE A 146 10.75 -11.47 4.89
CA ILE A 146 11.22 -12.09 3.65
C ILE A 146 12.69 -12.46 3.76
N LYS A 147 13.51 -11.65 4.42
CA LYS A 147 14.93 -11.91 4.64
C LYS A 147 15.20 -12.70 5.91
N HIS A 148 14.37 -12.49 6.93
CA HIS A 148 14.50 -13.07 8.26
C HIS A 148 13.19 -13.77 8.66
N PRO A 149 12.89 -14.96 8.09
CA PRO A 149 11.68 -15.68 8.38
C PRO A 149 11.60 -16.05 9.86
N LYS A 150 10.38 -16.02 10.41
CA LYS A 150 10.11 -16.37 11.81
C LYS A 150 9.10 -17.49 11.89
N PRO A 151 9.19 -18.38 12.88
CA PRO A 151 8.16 -19.38 13.15
C PRO A 151 6.77 -18.74 13.25
N PHE A 152 5.75 -19.44 12.83
CA PHE A 152 4.32 -19.08 12.93
C PHE A 152 3.82 -17.99 11.95
N TRP A 153 4.68 -17.35 11.19
CA TRP A 153 4.34 -16.28 10.25
C TRP A 153 4.08 -16.76 8.81
N GLY A 154 3.80 -18.06 8.62
CA GLY A 154 3.79 -18.71 7.31
C GLY A 154 3.01 -17.96 6.23
N ALA A 155 1.68 -17.85 6.35
CA ALA A 155 0.84 -17.22 5.34
C ALA A 155 1.25 -15.77 5.05
N TYR A 156 1.51 -14.98 6.11
CA TYR A 156 1.89 -13.58 5.95
C TYR A 156 3.23 -13.44 5.21
N SER A 157 4.27 -14.16 5.65
CA SER A 157 5.60 -14.05 5.01
C SER A 157 5.60 -14.56 3.58
N VAL A 158 4.90 -15.67 3.29
CA VAL A 158 4.69 -16.18 1.93
C VAL A 158 4.01 -15.13 1.05
N SER A 159 2.93 -14.52 1.54
CA SER A 159 2.20 -13.50 0.78
C SER A 159 3.07 -12.28 0.44
N LYS A 160 3.93 -11.84 1.37
CA LYS A 160 4.83 -10.70 1.16
C LYS A 160 5.99 -11.04 0.22
N ALA A 161 6.56 -12.26 0.33
CA ALA A 161 7.60 -12.73 -0.57
C ALA A 161 7.07 -12.85 -2.01
N ALA A 162 5.90 -13.46 -2.19
CA ALA A 162 5.24 -13.59 -3.48
C ALA A 162 4.89 -12.21 -4.09
N LEU A 163 4.41 -11.28 -3.26
CA LEU A 163 4.13 -9.91 -3.69
C LEU A 163 5.40 -9.21 -4.21
N GLU A 164 6.52 -9.30 -3.50
CA GLU A 164 7.78 -8.72 -3.99
C GLU A 164 8.24 -9.35 -5.30
N GLN A 165 8.20 -10.68 -5.40
CA GLN A 165 8.60 -11.38 -6.62
C GLN A 165 7.72 -10.97 -7.81
N MET A 166 6.42 -10.82 -7.61
CA MET A 166 5.50 -10.31 -8.63
C MET A 166 5.90 -8.90 -9.08
N ILE A 167 6.24 -8.02 -8.15
CA ILE A 167 6.64 -6.64 -8.47
C ILE A 167 8.00 -6.58 -9.17
N PHE A 168 8.96 -7.44 -8.81
CA PHE A 168 10.21 -7.56 -9.54
C PHE A 168 9.98 -8.00 -10.99
N SER A 169 9.14 -9.00 -11.23
CA SER A 169 8.78 -9.45 -12.59
C SER A 169 8.15 -8.31 -13.38
N TRP A 170 7.13 -7.64 -12.81
CA TRP A 170 6.48 -6.50 -13.46
C TRP A 170 7.46 -5.36 -13.76
N HIS A 171 8.39 -5.05 -12.84
CA HIS A 171 9.43 -4.05 -13.07
C HIS A 171 10.31 -4.39 -14.27
N LEU A 172 10.73 -5.66 -14.40
CA LEU A 172 11.57 -6.12 -15.52
C LEU A 172 10.85 -6.01 -16.87
N GLU A 173 9.56 -6.31 -16.90
CA GLU A 173 8.68 -6.15 -18.08
C GLU A 173 8.51 -4.68 -18.48
N ASN A 174 8.58 -3.77 -17.51
CA ASN A 174 8.29 -2.35 -17.66
C ASN A 174 9.51 -1.42 -17.59
N LYS A 175 10.72 -1.95 -17.76
CA LYS A 175 11.99 -1.16 -17.71
C LYS A 175 12.04 0.06 -18.63
N LYS A 176 11.31 0.01 -19.75
CA LYS A 176 11.26 1.11 -20.74
C LYS A 176 10.23 2.20 -20.38
N THR A 177 9.46 2.00 -19.32
CA THR A 177 8.50 3.00 -18.85
C THR A 177 9.14 3.96 -17.84
N ASN A 178 8.48 5.09 -17.58
CA ASN A 178 8.92 6.06 -16.59
C ASN A 178 8.49 5.71 -15.15
N VAL A 179 7.88 4.54 -14.94
CA VAL A 179 7.37 4.15 -13.62
C VAL A 179 8.51 3.68 -12.73
N LYS A 180 8.64 4.32 -11.58
CA LYS A 180 9.62 3.98 -10.54
C LYS A 180 8.98 3.03 -9.51
N VAL A 181 9.71 1.99 -9.13
CA VAL A 181 9.25 0.98 -8.18
C VAL A 181 9.95 1.15 -6.83
N TYR A 182 9.18 1.11 -5.76
CA TYR A 182 9.66 1.19 -4.38
C TYR A 182 9.14 0.01 -3.58
N ILE A 183 10.06 -0.81 -3.07
CA ILE A 183 9.74 -1.89 -2.13
C ILE A 183 10.18 -1.43 -0.75
N PHE A 184 9.22 -1.12 0.10
CA PHE A 184 9.46 -0.63 1.45
C PHE A 184 9.26 -1.75 2.46
N ARG A 185 10.34 -2.15 3.13
CA ARG A 185 10.36 -3.13 4.23
C ARG A 185 10.54 -2.35 5.54
N PRO A 186 9.47 -1.91 6.19
CA PRO A 186 9.59 -1.13 7.42
C PRO A 186 10.10 -1.99 8.58
N LYS A 187 10.86 -1.38 9.49
CA LYS A 187 11.00 -1.90 10.84
C LYS A 187 9.62 -1.98 11.51
N PRO A 188 9.46 -2.72 12.61
CA PRO A 188 8.19 -2.81 13.31
C PRO A 188 7.54 -1.44 13.53
N ILE A 189 6.28 -1.30 13.10
CA ILE A 189 5.49 -0.09 13.24
C ILE A 189 4.37 -0.35 14.24
N ASN A 190 4.10 0.56 15.16
CA ASN A 190 2.99 0.49 16.12
C ASN A 190 1.63 0.57 15.42
N THR A 191 1.13 -0.57 14.97
CA THR A 191 -0.13 -0.72 14.25
C THR A 191 -0.99 -1.78 14.93
N LYS A 192 -2.29 -1.80 14.60
CA LYS A 192 -3.17 -2.90 15.05
C LYS A 192 -2.68 -4.27 14.60
N LEU A 193 -2.13 -4.37 13.38
CA LEU A 193 -1.54 -5.61 12.87
C LEU A 193 -0.35 -6.05 13.73
N ARG A 194 0.55 -5.12 14.10
CA ARG A 194 1.70 -5.43 14.96
C ARG A 194 1.27 -5.85 16.37
N LYS A 195 0.29 -5.16 16.96
CA LYS A 195 -0.26 -5.52 18.28
C LYS A 195 -0.89 -6.91 18.26
N ALA A 196 -1.61 -7.27 17.21
CA ALA A 196 -2.17 -8.60 17.04
C ALA A 196 -1.08 -9.68 16.90
N ALA A 197 0.02 -9.37 16.21
CA ALA A 197 1.13 -10.30 16.02
C ALA A 197 2.00 -10.48 17.28
N MET A 198 2.17 -9.43 18.07
CA MET A 198 3.11 -9.37 19.20
C MET A 198 2.46 -8.64 20.39
N PRO A 199 1.45 -9.22 21.04
CA PRO A 199 0.64 -8.52 22.06
C PRO A 199 1.43 -8.12 23.32
N GLY A 200 2.56 -8.78 23.60
CA GLY A 200 3.43 -8.46 24.77
C GLY A 200 4.63 -7.59 24.42
N GLU A 201 4.72 -7.06 23.20
CA GLU A 201 5.88 -6.27 22.77
C GLU A 201 5.90 -4.86 23.38
N ASN A 202 7.10 -4.40 23.75
CA ASN A 202 7.27 -3.01 24.17
C ASN A 202 7.13 -2.05 22.98
N GLU A 203 5.98 -1.41 22.87
CA GLU A 203 5.65 -0.49 21.78
C GLU A 203 6.61 0.70 21.63
N LYS A 204 7.31 1.11 22.71
CA LYS A 204 8.29 2.22 22.66
C LYS A 204 9.50 1.91 21.79
N LYS A 205 9.77 0.63 21.50
CA LYS A 205 10.87 0.20 20.62
C LYS A 205 10.49 0.24 19.13
N ASN A 206 9.23 0.38 18.83
CA ASN A 206 8.72 0.38 17.46
C ASN A 206 8.57 1.81 16.91
N GLN A 207 8.66 1.95 15.61
CA GLN A 207 8.38 3.22 14.95
C GLN A 207 6.91 3.59 15.12
N THR A 208 6.62 4.90 15.22
CA THR A 208 5.24 5.36 15.08
C THR A 208 4.79 5.27 13.62
N PRO A 209 3.50 5.11 13.33
CA PRO A 209 2.98 5.20 11.97
C PRO A 209 3.34 6.52 11.28
N THR A 210 3.40 7.62 12.03
CA THR A 210 3.76 8.96 11.52
C THR A 210 5.22 9.00 11.08
N ASP A 211 6.16 8.51 11.90
CA ASP A 211 7.59 8.49 11.56
C ASP A 211 7.84 7.62 10.31
N ALA A 212 7.17 6.45 10.27
CA ALA A 212 7.25 5.57 9.12
C ALA A 212 6.70 6.22 7.84
N ALA A 213 5.62 7.00 7.92
CA ALA A 213 5.04 7.72 6.80
C ALA A 213 5.97 8.85 6.30
N VAL A 214 6.55 9.64 7.19
CA VAL A 214 7.53 10.68 6.86
C VAL A 214 8.75 10.08 6.18
N LYS A 215 9.27 8.98 6.72
CA LYS A 215 10.41 8.26 6.15
C LYS A 215 10.10 7.70 4.76
N LEU A 216 8.95 7.06 4.59
CA LEU A 216 8.52 6.56 3.28
C LEU A 216 8.37 7.70 2.27
N PHE A 217 7.77 8.81 2.65
CA PHE A 217 7.65 9.98 1.78
C PHE A 217 9.01 10.52 1.34
N SER A 218 9.97 10.60 2.25
CA SER A 218 11.36 10.99 1.93
C SER A 218 11.98 10.04 0.89
N ILE A 219 11.78 8.73 1.04
CA ILE A 219 12.27 7.71 0.09
C ILE A 219 11.63 7.88 -1.27
N LEU A 220 10.31 8.10 -1.33
CA LEU A 220 9.56 8.30 -2.58
C LEU A 220 10.02 9.54 -3.38
N ASN A 221 10.73 10.47 -2.74
CA ASN A 221 11.27 11.67 -3.38
C ASN A 221 12.76 11.59 -3.72
N LYS A 222 13.43 10.45 -3.43
CA LYS A 222 14.83 10.24 -3.83
C LYS A 222 14.92 9.95 -5.33
N THR A 223 15.96 10.48 -5.94
CA THR A 223 16.36 10.11 -7.32
C THR A 223 16.97 8.72 -7.30
N MET A 224 16.61 7.88 -8.26
CA MET A 224 17.08 6.51 -8.33
C MET A 224 17.66 6.18 -9.70
N PRO A 225 18.85 5.55 -9.77
CA PRO A 225 19.50 5.26 -11.03
C PRO A 225 18.80 4.17 -11.87
N ASN A 226 18.16 3.17 -11.24
CA ASN A 226 17.64 1.99 -11.92
C ASN A 226 16.11 1.82 -11.85
N ASN A 227 15.37 2.89 -11.58
CA ASN A 227 13.90 2.87 -11.44
C ASN A 227 13.33 1.85 -10.44
N ILE A 228 14.17 1.21 -9.63
CA ILE A 228 13.75 0.34 -8.53
C ILE A 228 14.56 0.62 -7.27
N PHE A 229 13.86 0.73 -6.15
CA PHE A 229 14.43 0.93 -4.83
C PHE A 229 13.88 -0.10 -3.86
N THR A 230 14.78 -0.77 -3.14
CA THR A 230 14.42 -1.66 -2.04
C THR A 230 15.00 -1.07 -0.76
N SER A 231 14.16 -0.71 0.20
CA SER A 231 14.65 -0.23 1.48
C SER A 231 14.72 -1.40 2.46
N ASP A 232 15.90 -1.60 2.98
CA ASP A 232 16.15 -2.37 4.20
C ASP A 232 16.36 -1.35 5.30
N LEU A 233 15.32 -1.04 6.04
CA LEU A 233 15.38 -0.01 7.08
C LEU A 233 15.09 -0.58 8.45
#